data_bc63877a5452e23808be07af4d9681f0
#
_entry.id   bc63877a5452e23808be07af4d9681f0
#
_cell.length_a   1.000
_cell.length_b   1.000
_cell.length_c   1.000
_cell.angle_alpha   90.00
_cell.angle_beta   90.00
_cell.angle_gamma   90.00
#
_symmetry.space_group_name_H-M   'P 1'
#
loop_
_entity.id
_entity.type
_entity.pdbx_description
1 polymer ?
#
loop_
_entity_poly.entity_id
_entity_poly.type
_entity_poly.pdbx_seq_one_letter_code
_entity_poly.pdbx_strand_id
1 'polypeptide(L)'
;TYQGEEILETETKGDINGDGKVSYIMIQGDPENVDAQYRTEFSVKALTDAGVEVEELLKQRGDWDQAKAQQIAQDALNQYGDKIEVIFCNNDAMALGALQAIEAAGRKVNEDIYLVGVDALTEAVQNVIDGKQTGTVFNDHFSQAKAAADAAVQFISGEEVDAKIPVDYIKVTNANAQEILDMVK
;
A
#
# COMPACT_ATOMS: atom_id res chain seq x y z
N THR A 1 3.27 0.78 -8.39
CA THR A 1 2.47 0.24 -7.27
C THR A 1 1.03 0.07 -7.69
N TYR A 2 0.34 -0.91 -7.13
CA TYR A 2 -1.04 -1.27 -7.45
C TYR A 2 -2.08 -0.72 -6.46
N GLN A 3 -1.67 0.04 -5.44
CA GLN A 3 -2.56 0.55 -4.39
C GLN A 3 -3.80 1.30 -4.92
N GLY A 4 -3.62 2.17 -5.92
CA GLY A 4 -4.76 2.85 -6.55
C GLY A 4 -5.68 1.91 -7.32
N GLU A 5 -5.13 0.86 -7.95
CA GLU A 5 -5.91 -0.18 -8.62
C GLU A 5 -6.73 -1.00 -7.61
N GLU A 6 -6.17 -1.31 -6.43
CA GLU A 6 -6.88 -1.99 -5.35
C GLU A 6 -8.12 -1.17 -4.91
N ILE A 7 -7.99 0.16 -4.82
CA ILE A 7 -9.11 1.05 -4.50
C ILE A 7 -10.14 1.07 -5.63
N LEU A 8 -9.72 1.11 -6.91
CA LEU A 8 -10.62 1.07 -8.06
C LEU A 8 -11.43 -0.24 -8.16
N GLU A 9 -10.93 -1.33 -7.59
CA GLU A 9 -11.61 -2.63 -7.54
C GLU A 9 -12.62 -2.76 -6.40
N THR A 10 -12.67 -1.80 -5.46
CA THR A 10 -13.68 -1.76 -4.41
C THR A 10 -15.06 -1.42 -4.96
N GLU A 11 -16.12 -1.74 -4.23
CA GLU A 11 -17.51 -1.53 -4.66
C GLU A 11 -17.77 -0.05 -4.99
N THR A 12 -17.25 0.87 -4.19
CA THR A 12 -17.44 2.33 -4.37
C THR A 12 -16.33 2.97 -5.21
N LYS A 13 -15.28 2.22 -5.59
CA LYS A 13 -14.07 2.75 -6.25
C LYS A 13 -13.38 3.85 -5.44
N GLY A 14 -13.49 3.76 -4.11
CA GLY A 14 -12.91 4.70 -3.17
C GLY A 14 -13.84 5.81 -2.69
N ASP A 15 -14.87 6.16 -3.45
CA ASP A 15 -15.88 7.18 -3.10
C ASP A 15 -16.97 6.54 -2.23
N ILE A 16 -16.76 6.51 -0.92
CA ILE A 16 -17.65 5.86 0.04
C ILE A 16 -18.88 6.73 0.32
N ASN A 17 -18.67 8.05 0.39
CA ASN A 17 -19.73 9.00 0.74
C ASN A 17 -20.61 9.40 -0.45
N GLY A 18 -20.20 9.07 -1.70
CA GLY A 18 -20.96 9.32 -2.93
C GLY A 18 -20.95 10.78 -3.38
N ASP A 19 -19.94 11.58 -2.99
CA ASP A 19 -19.86 12.99 -3.37
C ASP A 19 -19.16 13.24 -4.72
N GLY A 20 -18.68 12.16 -5.36
CA GLY A 20 -18.08 12.17 -6.70
C GLY A 20 -16.55 12.28 -6.69
N LYS A 21 -15.91 12.24 -5.53
CA LYS A 21 -14.46 12.26 -5.39
C LYS A 21 -13.98 11.29 -4.30
N VAL A 22 -12.70 10.98 -4.31
CA VAL A 22 -12.04 10.18 -3.28
C VAL A 22 -11.17 11.07 -2.41
N SER A 23 -11.58 11.25 -1.15
CA SER A 23 -10.84 12.04 -0.17
C SER A 23 -9.87 11.15 0.61
N TYR A 24 -8.57 11.44 0.52
CA TYR A 24 -7.55 10.55 1.05
C TYR A 24 -6.50 11.25 1.92
N ILE A 25 -5.83 10.44 2.73
CA ILE A 25 -4.56 10.81 3.34
C ILE A 25 -3.44 9.89 2.83
N MET A 26 -2.22 10.44 2.72
CA MET A 26 -1.01 9.73 2.33
C MET A 26 -0.01 9.71 3.47
N ILE A 27 0.30 8.52 3.99
CA ILE A 27 1.38 8.31 4.94
C ILE A 27 2.60 7.85 4.17
N GLN A 28 3.52 8.78 3.97
CA GLN A 28 4.68 8.61 3.10
C GLN A 28 5.87 8.03 3.88
N GLY A 29 6.68 7.21 3.25
CA GLY A 29 7.99 6.82 3.78
C GLY A 29 8.94 8.00 3.85
N ASP A 30 10.23 7.76 3.65
CA ASP A 30 11.19 8.86 3.49
C ASP A 30 11.01 9.53 2.12
N PRO A 31 10.63 10.82 2.04
CA PRO A 31 10.43 11.51 0.77
C PRO A 31 11.66 11.59 -0.14
N GLU A 32 12.87 11.40 0.40
CA GLU A 32 14.11 11.34 -0.39
C GLU A 32 14.34 9.95 -1.01
N ASN A 33 13.61 8.94 -0.56
CA ASN A 33 13.68 7.59 -1.10
C ASN A 33 12.82 7.46 -2.36
N VAL A 34 13.41 6.88 -3.42
CA VAL A 34 12.75 6.72 -4.73
C VAL A 34 11.49 5.86 -4.65
N ASP A 35 11.50 4.80 -3.82
CA ASP A 35 10.32 3.96 -3.63
C ASP A 35 9.17 4.76 -3.00
N ALA A 36 9.44 5.58 -1.99
CA ALA A 36 8.44 6.44 -1.38
C ALA A 36 7.83 7.42 -2.39
N GLN A 37 8.66 8.01 -3.26
CA GLN A 37 8.19 8.92 -4.31
C GLN A 37 7.24 8.19 -5.27
N TYR A 38 7.66 7.05 -5.81
CA TYR A 38 6.85 6.29 -6.77
C TYR A 38 5.60 5.69 -6.12
N ARG A 39 5.70 5.15 -4.91
CA ARG A 39 4.54 4.61 -4.19
C ARG A 39 3.51 5.71 -3.90
N THR A 40 3.94 6.91 -3.55
CA THR A 40 3.08 8.08 -3.35
C THR A 40 2.42 8.54 -4.66
N GLU A 41 3.20 8.77 -5.70
CA GLU A 41 2.71 9.30 -6.98
C GLU A 41 1.75 8.31 -7.67
N PHE A 42 2.19 7.07 -7.87
CA PHE A 42 1.45 6.12 -8.69
C PHE A 42 0.22 5.52 -8.00
N SER A 43 0.12 5.59 -6.67
CA SER A 43 -1.13 5.21 -5.99
C SER A 43 -2.27 6.15 -6.36
N VAL A 44 -2.02 7.44 -6.29
CA VAL A 44 -3.01 8.48 -6.63
C VAL A 44 -3.22 8.57 -8.14
N LYS A 45 -2.12 8.46 -8.90
CA LYS A 45 -2.18 8.52 -10.37
C LYS A 45 -3.09 7.45 -10.98
N ALA A 46 -3.13 6.24 -10.42
CA ALA A 46 -4.03 5.20 -10.89
C ALA A 46 -5.51 5.62 -10.83
N LEU A 47 -5.92 6.32 -9.76
CA LEU A 47 -7.27 6.87 -9.61
C LEU A 47 -7.53 7.96 -10.65
N THR A 48 -6.63 8.93 -10.78
CA THR A 48 -6.81 10.05 -11.71
C THR A 48 -6.77 9.62 -13.17
N ASP A 49 -5.92 8.64 -13.54
CA ASP A 49 -5.88 8.07 -14.89
C ASP A 49 -7.19 7.31 -15.23
N ALA A 50 -7.88 6.76 -14.23
CA ALA A 50 -9.19 6.15 -14.37
C ALA A 50 -10.35 7.19 -14.38
N GLY A 51 -10.03 8.49 -14.28
CA GLY A 51 -11.02 9.56 -14.30
C GLY A 51 -11.70 9.84 -12.96
N VAL A 52 -11.17 9.28 -11.86
CA VAL A 52 -11.68 9.54 -10.51
C VAL A 52 -11.12 10.88 -10.01
N GLU A 53 -12.00 11.76 -9.55
CA GLU A 53 -11.59 12.99 -8.86
C GLU A 53 -11.04 12.64 -7.47
N VAL A 54 -9.95 13.28 -7.05
CA VAL A 54 -9.30 13.00 -5.75
C VAL A 54 -9.09 14.27 -4.95
N GLU A 55 -9.20 14.18 -3.62
CA GLU A 55 -8.88 15.26 -2.68
C GLU A 55 -7.84 14.80 -1.66
N GLU A 56 -6.62 15.39 -1.72
CA GLU A 56 -5.60 15.14 -0.71
C GLU A 56 -5.91 15.95 0.56
N LEU A 57 -6.36 15.30 1.63
CA LEU A 57 -6.61 15.94 2.92
C LEU A 57 -5.31 16.13 3.72
N LEU A 58 -4.41 15.17 3.62
CA LEU A 58 -3.11 15.18 4.31
C LEU A 58 -2.09 14.34 3.54
N LYS A 59 -0.86 14.84 3.46
CA LYS A 59 0.32 14.04 3.13
C LYS A 59 1.38 14.28 4.19
N GLN A 60 1.81 13.23 4.89
CA GLN A 60 2.75 13.34 5.99
C GLN A 60 3.79 12.22 5.99
N ARG A 61 5.01 12.57 6.39
CA ARG A 61 6.15 11.67 6.48
C ARG A 61 6.00 10.74 7.71
N GLY A 62 5.90 9.45 7.46
CA GLY A 62 5.81 8.37 8.45
C GLY A 62 7.12 7.60 8.67
N ASP A 63 8.14 7.83 7.83
CA ASP A 63 9.49 7.23 7.93
C ASP A 63 9.52 5.70 7.98
N TRP A 64 8.57 5.02 7.33
CA TRP A 64 8.40 3.56 7.34
C TRP A 64 8.08 2.98 8.72
N ASP A 65 7.79 3.84 9.71
CA ASP A 65 7.60 3.49 11.12
C ASP A 65 6.13 3.32 11.49
N GLN A 66 5.81 2.17 12.10
CA GLN A 66 4.45 1.81 12.48
C GLN A 66 3.85 2.76 13.53
N ALA A 67 4.61 3.08 14.59
CA ALA A 67 4.10 3.91 15.70
C ALA A 67 3.88 5.35 15.23
N LYS A 68 4.77 5.86 14.37
CA LYS A 68 4.64 7.19 13.77
C LYS A 68 3.42 7.26 12.86
N ALA A 69 3.21 6.24 12.03
CA ALA A 69 2.03 6.15 11.17
C ALA A 69 0.73 6.06 11.96
N GLN A 70 0.72 5.31 13.08
CA GLN A 70 -0.42 5.29 14.00
C GLN A 70 -0.77 6.67 14.51
N GLN A 71 0.21 7.44 14.98
CA GLN A 71 -0.02 8.80 15.46
C GLN A 71 -0.55 9.73 14.36
N ILE A 72 0.05 9.66 13.15
CA ILE A 72 -0.40 10.44 11.99
C ILE A 72 -1.85 10.12 11.64
N ALA A 73 -2.19 8.83 11.56
CA ALA A 73 -3.55 8.41 11.25
C ALA A 73 -4.54 8.83 12.35
N GLN A 74 -4.18 8.72 13.62
CA GLN A 74 -5.01 9.15 14.73
C GLN A 74 -5.28 10.66 14.68
N ASP A 75 -4.25 11.47 14.46
CA ASP A 75 -4.39 12.92 14.36
C ASP A 75 -5.25 13.31 13.14
N ALA A 76 -5.05 12.65 12.00
CA ALA A 76 -5.86 12.87 10.81
C ALA A 76 -7.33 12.48 11.01
N LEU A 77 -7.60 11.32 11.63
CA LEU A 77 -8.96 10.88 11.94
C LEU A 77 -9.66 11.83 12.92
N ASN A 78 -8.95 12.37 13.90
CA ASN A 78 -9.48 13.39 14.80
C ASN A 78 -9.79 14.71 14.09
N GLN A 79 -8.99 15.09 13.09
CA GLN A 79 -9.13 16.36 12.36
C GLN A 79 -10.19 16.29 11.26
N TYR A 80 -10.21 15.23 10.47
CA TYR A 80 -11.02 15.11 9.27
C TYR A 80 -12.21 14.15 9.43
N GLY A 81 -12.17 13.23 10.42
CA GLY A 81 -13.25 12.30 10.72
C GLY A 81 -13.66 11.46 9.51
N ASP A 82 -14.95 11.43 9.26
CA ASP A 82 -15.54 10.61 8.18
C ASP A 82 -15.24 11.12 6.75
N LYS A 83 -14.57 12.27 6.62
CA LYS A 83 -14.09 12.73 5.32
C LYS A 83 -12.96 11.88 4.74
N ILE A 84 -12.22 11.16 5.59
CA ILE A 84 -11.16 10.28 5.11
C ILE A 84 -11.81 9.00 4.60
N GLU A 85 -11.72 8.77 3.31
CA GLU A 85 -12.23 7.56 2.65
C GLU A 85 -11.14 6.55 2.38
N VAL A 86 -9.91 7.02 2.10
CA VAL A 86 -8.77 6.15 1.82
C VAL A 86 -7.54 6.59 2.61
N ILE A 87 -6.85 5.63 3.22
CA ILE A 87 -5.51 5.81 3.77
C ILE A 87 -4.53 5.03 2.90
N PHE A 88 -3.68 5.77 2.18
CA PHE A 88 -2.53 5.21 1.48
C PHE A 88 -1.31 5.20 2.40
N CYS A 89 -0.70 4.03 2.58
CA CYS A 89 0.57 3.87 3.28
C CYS A 89 1.64 3.37 2.33
N ASN A 90 2.82 3.99 2.30
CA ASN A 90 3.88 3.56 1.40
C ASN A 90 4.46 2.18 1.75
N ASN A 91 4.22 1.64 2.97
CA ASN A 91 4.51 0.26 3.33
C ASN A 91 3.50 -0.32 4.34
N ASP A 92 3.56 -1.62 4.55
CA ASP A 92 2.65 -2.35 5.44
C ASP A 92 2.91 -2.06 6.92
N ALA A 93 4.14 -1.79 7.34
CA ALA A 93 4.40 -1.41 8.73
C ALA A 93 3.61 -0.13 9.09
N MET A 94 3.58 0.85 8.21
CA MET A 94 2.76 2.06 8.40
C MET A 94 1.27 1.75 8.29
N ALA A 95 0.84 0.83 7.39
CA ALA A 95 -0.55 0.42 7.29
C ALA A 95 -1.04 -0.28 8.57
N LEU A 96 -0.23 -1.13 9.20
CA LEU A 96 -0.53 -1.74 10.49
C LEU A 96 -0.71 -0.69 11.60
N GLY A 97 0.11 0.36 11.59
CA GLY A 97 -0.07 1.50 12.50
C GLY A 97 -1.37 2.26 12.24
N ALA A 98 -1.66 2.56 10.99
CA ALA A 98 -2.90 3.24 10.59
C ALA A 98 -4.14 2.39 10.94
N LEU A 99 -4.10 1.06 10.78
CA LEU A 99 -5.18 0.15 11.17
C LEU A 99 -5.52 0.30 12.66
N GLN A 100 -4.51 0.35 13.54
CA GLN A 100 -4.74 0.54 14.98
C GLN A 100 -5.47 1.85 15.28
N ALA A 101 -5.15 2.93 14.55
CA ALA A 101 -5.83 4.21 14.69
C ALA A 101 -7.27 4.16 14.15
N ILE A 102 -7.52 3.48 13.04
CA ILE A 102 -8.84 3.25 12.46
C ILE A 102 -9.74 2.48 13.44
N GLU A 103 -9.23 1.36 14.00
CA GLU A 103 -9.96 0.56 14.97
C GLU A 103 -10.25 1.35 16.27
N ALA A 104 -9.28 2.14 16.75
CA ALA A 104 -9.45 3.00 17.93
C ALA A 104 -10.48 4.11 17.72
N ALA A 105 -10.62 4.60 16.48
CA ALA A 105 -11.65 5.56 16.10
C ALA A 105 -13.04 4.91 15.91
N GLY A 106 -13.14 3.59 16.03
CA GLY A 106 -14.38 2.83 15.85
C GLY A 106 -14.81 2.67 14.40
N ARG A 107 -13.92 2.96 13.45
CA ARG A 107 -14.17 2.78 12.02
C ARG A 107 -13.76 1.38 11.55
N LYS A 108 -14.33 0.94 10.45
CA LYS A 108 -14.12 -0.39 9.91
C LYS A 108 -13.60 -0.31 8.48
N VAL A 109 -12.47 -0.96 8.26
CA VAL A 109 -11.90 -1.10 6.90
C VAL A 109 -12.86 -1.88 6.01
N ASN A 110 -12.96 -1.46 4.74
CA ASN A 110 -13.85 -1.98 3.70
C ASN A 110 -15.36 -1.72 3.93
N GLU A 111 -15.74 -1.05 5.02
CA GLU A 111 -17.11 -0.59 5.25
C GLU A 111 -17.20 0.94 5.14
N ASP A 112 -16.40 1.66 5.91
CA ASP A 112 -16.45 3.12 6.01
C ASP A 112 -15.09 3.82 5.77
N ILE A 113 -14.05 3.05 5.50
CA ILE A 113 -12.71 3.53 5.13
C ILE A 113 -11.95 2.42 4.39
N TYR A 114 -11.09 2.78 3.46
CA TYR A 114 -10.16 1.85 2.81
C TYR A 114 -8.74 2.07 3.31
N LEU A 115 -7.97 0.98 3.42
CA LEU A 115 -6.58 0.98 3.86
C LEU A 115 -5.73 0.11 2.96
N VAL A 116 -4.69 0.68 2.38
CA VAL A 116 -3.76 -0.04 1.49
C VAL A 116 -2.30 0.18 1.87
N GLY A 117 -1.51 -0.87 1.75
CA GLY A 117 -0.09 -0.90 2.05
C GLY A 117 0.77 -1.43 0.89
N VAL A 118 2.02 -1.71 1.16
CA VAL A 118 2.99 -2.35 0.25
C VAL A 118 3.95 -3.19 1.09
N ASP A 119 4.45 -4.27 0.57
CA ASP A 119 5.49 -5.23 0.94
C ASP A 119 4.93 -6.64 1.19
N ALA A 120 3.63 -6.81 1.42
CA ALA A 120 2.98 -8.06 1.78
C ALA A 120 3.60 -8.71 3.03
N LEU A 121 3.78 -7.93 4.10
CA LEU A 121 4.15 -8.50 5.40
C LEU A 121 3.10 -9.53 5.81
N THR A 122 3.53 -10.63 6.42
CA THR A 122 2.65 -11.75 6.83
C THR A 122 1.41 -11.28 7.58
N GLU A 123 1.57 -10.31 8.51
CA GLU A 123 0.45 -9.75 9.28
C GLU A 123 -0.48 -8.91 8.40
N ALA A 124 0.06 -8.13 7.46
CA ALA A 124 -0.75 -7.33 6.54
C ALA A 124 -1.54 -8.22 5.58
N VAL A 125 -0.92 -9.29 5.04
CA VAL A 125 -1.63 -10.26 4.20
C VAL A 125 -2.73 -10.97 4.98
N GLN A 126 -2.49 -11.33 6.25
CA GLN A 126 -3.54 -11.89 7.11
C GLN A 126 -4.68 -10.89 7.32
N ASN A 127 -4.37 -9.60 7.52
CA ASN A 127 -5.38 -8.54 7.64
C ASN A 127 -6.20 -8.37 6.35
N VAL A 128 -5.61 -8.59 5.17
CA VAL A 128 -6.37 -8.60 3.90
C VAL A 128 -7.37 -9.76 3.90
N ILE A 129 -6.96 -10.97 4.32
CA ILE A 129 -7.83 -12.13 4.43
C ILE A 129 -8.97 -11.88 5.42
N ASP A 130 -8.65 -11.26 6.55
CA ASP A 130 -9.61 -10.98 7.64
C ASP A 130 -10.50 -9.74 7.35
N GLY A 131 -10.31 -9.06 6.20
CA GLY A 131 -11.06 -7.86 5.82
C GLY A 131 -10.68 -6.59 6.58
N LYS A 132 -9.55 -6.59 7.28
CA LYS A 132 -9.01 -5.47 8.08
C LYS A 132 -8.03 -4.58 7.31
N GLN A 133 -7.66 -4.98 6.12
CA GLN A 133 -6.88 -4.20 5.15
C GLN A 133 -7.46 -4.45 3.77
N THR A 134 -7.57 -3.41 2.95
CA THR A 134 -8.20 -3.51 1.62
C THR A 134 -7.30 -4.28 0.66
N GLY A 135 -6.01 -4.01 0.70
CA GLY A 135 -5.01 -4.66 -0.12
C GLY A 135 -3.59 -4.33 0.31
N THR A 136 -2.66 -5.07 -0.24
CA THR A 136 -1.23 -4.78 -0.18
C THR A 136 -0.57 -5.18 -1.50
N VAL A 137 0.68 -4.83 -1.68
CA VAL A 137 1.44 -5.13 -2.89
C VAL A 137 2.66 -5.95 -2.51
N PHE A 138 2.77 -7.16 -3.01
CA PHE A 138 3.93 -8.00 -2.76
C PHE A 138 5.14 -7.48 -3.56
N ASN A 139 6.12 -6.97 -2.85
CA ASN A 139 7.44 -6.64 -3.36
C ASN A 139 8.28 -7.91 -3.31
N ASP A 140 8.25 -8.71 -4.38
CA ASP A 140 8.78 -10.09 -4.42
C ASP A 140 10.28 -10.15 -4.16
N HIS A 141 10.63 -10.08 -2.88
CA HIS A 141 12.01 -10.13 -2.42
C HIS A 141 12.68 -11.50 -2.64
N PHE A 142 11.91 -12.58 -2.78
CA PHE A 142 12.47 -13.90 -3.11
C PHE A 142 13.00 -13.93 -4.55
N SER A 143 12.18 -13.50 -5.51
CA SER A 143 12.60 -13.40 -6.91
C SER A 143 13.71 -12.37 -7.10
N GLN A 144 13.69 -11.25 -6.38
CA GLN A 144 14.78 -10.27 -6.40
C GLN A 144 16.09 -10.87 -5.90
N ALA A 145 16.07 -11.56 -4.75
CA ALA A 145 17.27 -12.22 -4.21
C ALA A 145 17.81 -13.30 -5.15
N LYS A 146 16.90 -14.11 -5.73
CA LYS A 146 17.27 -15.13 -6.72
C LYS A 146 17.90 -14.51 -7.96
N ALA A 147 17.27 -13.49 -8.55
CA ALA A 147 17.79 -12.82 -9.74
C ALA A 147 19.16 -12.18 -9.50
N ALA A 148 19.36 -11.57 -8.32
CA ALA A 148 20.67 -11.03 -7.95
C ALA A 148 21.74 -12.11 -7.81
N ALA A 149 21.42 -13.27 -7.20
CA ALA A 149 22.33 -14.39 -7.08
C ALA A 149 22.69 -15.01 -8.44
N ASP A 150 21.69 -15.22 -9.29
CA ASP A 150 21.88 -15.76 -10.65
C ASP A 150 22.76 -14.82 -11.50
N ALA A 151 22.50 -13.52 -11.45
CA ALA A 151 23.31 -12.52 -12.14
C ALA A 151 24.77 -12.50 -11.65
N ALA A 152 24.99 -12.64 -10.33
CA ALA A 152 26.34 -12.73 -9.77
C ALA A 152 27.08 -13.97 -10.27
N VAL A 153 26.43 -15.13 -10.34
CA VAL A 153 27.01 -16.38 -10.87
C VAL A 153 27.37 -16.23 -12.36
N GLN A 154 26.49 -15.68 -13.17
CA GLN A 154 26.74 -15.42 -14.60
C GLN A 154 27.96 -14.51 -14.78
N PHE A 155 28.02 -13.41 -14.04
CA PHE A 155 29.12 -12.46 -14.09
C PHE A 155 30.48 -13.11 -13.75
N ILE A 156 30.52 -13.91 -12.68
CA ILE A 156 31.73 -14.62 -12.24
C ILE A 156 32.16 -15.66 -13.29
N SER A 157 31.20 -16.29 -13.99
CA SER A 157 31.45 -17.26 -15.05
C SER A 157 31.90 -16.61 -16.37
N GLY A 158 31.96 -15.28 -16.42
CA GLY A 158 32.35 -14.53 -17.63
C GLY A 158 31.26 -14.43 -18.68
N GLU A 159 30.02 -14.70 -18.29
CA GLU A 159 28.85 -14.52 -19.15
C GLU A 159 28.38 -13.06 -19.13
N GLU A 160 27.69 -12.64 -20.18
CA GLU A 160 27.09 -11.31 -20.23
C GLU A 160 25.85 -11.27 -19.34
N VAL A 161 25.75 -10.22 -18.51
CA VAL A 161 24.62 -9.98 -17.60
C VAL A 161 23.86 -8.76 -18.08
N ASP A 162 22.54 -8.86 -18.16
CA ASP A 162 21.68 -7.73 -18.49
C ASP A 162 21.86 -6.57 -17.50
N ALA A 163 21.95 -5.35 -18.02
CA ALA A 163 22.08 -4.14 -17.19
C ALA A 163 20.86 -3.88 -16.29
N LYS A 164 19.72 -4.51 -16.60
CA LYS A 164 18.48 -4.39 -15.84
C LYS A 164 17.71 -5.72 -15.88
N ILE A 165 17.48 -6.28 -14.71
CA ILE A 165 16.73 -7.53 -14.54
C ILE A 165 15.45 -7.15 -13.74
N PRO A 166 14.29 -7.00 -14.43
CA PRO A 166 13.07 -6.59 -13.76
C PRO A 166 12.48 -7.73 -12.93
N VAL A 167 11.94 -7.41 -11.76
CA VAL A 167 11.09 -8.26 -10.95
C VAL A 167 9.81 -7.48 -10.67
N ASP A 168 8.68 -8.02 -11.10
CA ASP A 168 7.40 -7.34 -11.01
C ASP A 168 6.83 -7.40 -9.58
N TYR A 169 6.13 -6.37 -9.21
CA TYR A 169 5.27 -6.37 -8.03
C TYR A 169 4.00 -7.16 -8.29
N ILE A 170 3.43 -7.78 -7.26
CA ILE A 170 2.18 -8.53 -7.34
C ILE A 170 1.13 -7.84 -6.48
N LYS A 171 -0.01 -7.49 -7.06
CA LYS A 171 -1.16 -6.97 -6.34
C LYS A 171 -1.74 -8.07 -5.44
N VAL A 172 -2.04 -7.73 -4.18
CA VAL A 172 -2.57 -8.66 -3.17
C VAL A 172 -3.90 -8.14 -2.66
N THR A 173 -4.96 -8.82 -3.05
CA THR A 173 -6.32 -8.58 -2.59
C THR A 173 -6.89 -9.86 -1.97
N ASN A 174 -8.10 -9.82 -1.45
CA ASN A 174 -8.73 -11.02 -0.89
C ASN A 174 -8.76 -12.21 -1.86
N ALA A 175 -8.72 -11.95 -3.19
CA ALA A 175 -8.76 -12.98 -4.22
C ALA A 175 -7.52 -13.90 -4.24
N ASN A 176 -6.34 -13.38 -3.86
CA ASN A 176 -5.07 -14.13 -3.90
C ASN A 176 -4.26 -14.07 -2.60
N ALA A 177 -4.77 -13.40 -1.58
CA ALA A 177 -4.04 -13.19 -0.31
C ALA A 177 -3.62 -14.51 0.35
N GLN A 178 -4.42 -15.59 0.26
CA GLN A 178 -4.05 -16.87 0.84
C GLN A 178 -2.83 -17.50 0.15
N GLU A 179 -2.75 -17.41 -1.19
CA GLU A 179 -1.59 -17.87 -1.95
C GLU A 179 -0.32 -17.12 -1.56
N ILE A 180 -0.41 -15.79 -1.47
CA ILE A 180 0.72 -14.95 -1.04
C ILE A 180 1.10 -15.25 0.41
N LEU A 181 0.12 -15.43 1.31
CA LEU A 181 0.40 -15.78 2.70
C LEU A 181 1.21 -17.08 2.83
N ASP A 182 0.90 -18.08 2.01
CA ASP A 182 1.60 -19.37 2.02
C ASP A 182 3.04 -19.23 1.44
N MET A 183 3.30 -18.22 0.62
CA MET A 183 4.65 -17.91 0.11
C MET A 183 5.52 -17.14 1.10
N VAL A 184 4.93 -16.25 1.92
CA VAL A 184 5.68 -15.35 2.83
C VAL A 184 5.78 -15.85 4.28
N LYS A 185 5.19 -17.00 4.60
CA LYS A 185 5.34 -17.71 5.90
C LYS A 185 6.62 -18.51 5.93
#